data_7346f70125ad7aac463354ac37a7b760
#
_entry.id   7346f70125ad7aac463354ac37a7b760
#
_cell.length_a   1.000
_cell.length_b   1.000
_cell.length_c   1.000
_cell.angle_alpha   90.00
_cell.angle_beta   90.00
_cell.angle_gamma   90.00
#
_symmetry.space_group_name_H-M   'P 1'
#
loop_
_entity.id
_entity.type
_entity.pdbx_description
1 polymer ?
#
loop_
_entity_poly.entity_id
_entity_poly.type
_entity_poly.pdbx_seq_one_letter_code
_entity_poly.pdbx_strand_id
1 'polypeptide(L)'
;MVLNYIWVAFFIIAFVIAMVKLVFFGDYSVFPAMMDSTFSSSKTAFEISLGLTGVLSLWLGVMKVGERGGVVDVLARILSPVFSKLFPDIPKGHPVTGSIFMNIAANMLGLDNAATPLGLKAMEQMQALNPKKDTASNPMIMFLVLNTSGLTLIPVSIMVYRAQLGAAQPTDIFIPILLATFFSTLAGVVVTSLFQRINLLNRIMLLTLGGACLVVSAIIWAFSQMDGETMNRVSTTVANILLMSIIIGFILAGVRKKVNVYDAFVEGAKDGFQTAVRIIPYLVAILVGIGVFRASGAMDMLIDGMRWTVEQTGVNAQWVDALPTALMKPLSGSGARGMMVDAMTTYGADSFVGRLSCIFQGSTDTTFYILAVYFGSVGIAKTR
;
A
#
# COMPACT_ATOMS: atom_id res chain seq x y z
N MET A 1 -14.01 -10.57 6.67
CA MET A 1 -15.14 -11.29 6.06
C MET A 1 -15.09 -11.30 4.52
N VAL A 2 -14.89 -10.17 3.85
CA VAL A 2 -14.87 -10.11 2.35
C VAL A 2 -13.83 -11.04 1.73
N LEU A 3 -12.59 -11.03 2.22
CA LEU A 3 -11.52 -11.90 1.70
C LEU A 3 -11.87 -13.38 1.80
N ASN A 4 -12.59 -13.81 2.84
CA ASN A 4 -13.02 -15.20 2.97
C ASN A 4 -13.95 -15.61 1.81
N TYR A 5 -14.92 -14.77 1.44
CA TYR A 5 -15.81 -15.06 0.32
C TYR A 5 -15.05 -15.08 -1.02
N ILE A 6 -14.13 -14.17 -1.23
CA ILE A 6 -13.29 -14.13 -2.44
C ILE A 6 -12.42 -15.38 -2.53
N TRP A 7 -11.78 -15.76 -1.43
CA TRP A 7 -10.92 -16.94 -1.37
C TRP A 7 -11.70 -18.22 -1.65
N VAL A 8 -12.87 -18.39 -1.02
CA VAL A 8 -13.77 -19.52 -1.29
C VAL A 8 -14.24 -19.50 -2.75
N ALA A 9 -14.59 -18.32 -3.29
CA ALA A 9 -15.02 -18.19 -4.68
C ALA A 9 -13.94 -18.62 -5.68
N PHE A 10 -12.65 -18.36 -5.42
CA PHE A 10 -11.57 -18.82 -6.28
C PHE A 10 -11.60 -20.34 -6.47
N PHE A 11 -11.77 -21.10 -5.41
CA PHE A 11 -11.82 -22.58 -5.50
C PHE A 11 -13.13 -23.09 -6.14
N ILE A 12 -14.28 -22.54 -5.75
CA ILE A 12 -15.56 -22.99 -6.26
C ILE A 12 -15.68 -22.69 -7.76
N ILE A 13 -15.38 -21.46 -8.18
CA ILE A 13 -15.45 -21.06 -9.59
C ILE A 13 -14.43 -21.85 -10.42
N ALA A 14 -13.20 -22.01 -9.92
CA ALA A 14 -12.19 -22.81 -10.58
C ALA A 14 -12.64 -24.25 -10.79
N PHE A 15 -13.22 -24.87 -9.75
CA PHE A 15 -13.74 -26.23 -9.84
C PHE A 15 -14.88 -26.36 -10.87
N VAL A 16 -15.84 -25.42 -10.85
CA VAL A 16 -16.95 -25.41 -11.80
C VAL A 16 -16.45 -25.28 -13.25
N ILE A 17 -15.53 -24.34 -13.51
CA ILE A 17 -14.95 -24.14 -14.83
C ILE A 17 -14.16 -25.39 -15.27
N ALA A 18 -13.38 -25.98 -14.37
CA ALA A 18 -12.66 -27.23 -14.65
C ALA A 18 -13.61 -28.39 -14.99
N MET A 19 -14.73 -28.51 -14.27
CA MET A 19 -15.78 -29.52 -14.60
C MET A 19 -16.41 -29.26 -15.96
N VAL A 20 -16.69 -28.00 -16.29
CA VAL A 20 -17.21 -27.64 -17.63
C VAL A 20 -16.19 -28.01 -18.72
N LYS A 21 -14.92 -27.66 -18.52
CA LYS A 21 -13.86 -28.06 -19.49
C LYS A 21 -13.72 -29.54 -19.64
N LEU A 22 -13.76 -30.32 -18.55
CA LEU A 22 -13.67 -31.76 -18.58
C LEU A 22 -14.87 -32.39 -19.32
N VAL A 23 -16.10 -32.00 -18.96
CA VAL A 23 -17.32 -32.66 -19.45
C VAL A 23 -17.67 -32.24 -20.87
N PHE A 24 -17.57 -30.97 -21.21
CA PHE A 24 -18.02 -30.45 -22.50
C PHE A 24 -16.90 -30.32 -23.54
N PHE A 25 -15.66 -30.16 -23.10
CA PHE A 25 -14.51 -29.97 -24.01
C PHE A 25 -13.51 -31.12 -23.94
N GLY A 26 -13.70 -32.10 -23.05
CA GLY A 26 -12.81 -33.27 -22.93
C GLY A 26 -11.41 -32.93 -22.46
N ASP A 27 -11.24 -31.82 -21.71
CA ASP A 27 -9.94 -31.38 -21.19
C ASP A 27 -9.61 -32.14 -19.90
N TYR A 28 -8.91 -33.27 -20.05
CA TYR A 28 -8.44 -34.07 -18.92
C TYR A 28 -7.23 -33.49 -18.23
N SER A 29 -6.58 -32.44 -18.77
CA SER A 29 -5.38 -31.85 -18.25
C SER A 29 -5.66 -30.80 -17.16
N VAL A 30 -6.89 -30.26 -17.10
CA VAL A 30 -7.23 -29.13 -16.20
C VAL A 30 -7.09 -29.49 -14.72
N PHE A 31 -7.55 -30.66 -14.27
CA PHE A 31 -7.42 -31.07 -12.86
C PHE A 31 -5.98 -31.37 -12.45
N PRO A 32 -5.17 -32.12 -13.23
CA PRO A 32 -3.73 -32.21 -12.98
C PRO A 32 -3.06 -30.84 -12.87
N ALA A 33 -3.32 -29.90 -13.81
CA ALA A 33 -2.76 -28.56 -13.77
C ALA A 33 -3.16 -27.78 -12.52
N MET A 34 -4.41 -27.87 -12.06
CA MET A 34 -4.86 -27.27 -10.82
C MET A 34 -4.15 -27.85 -9.59
N MET A 35 -3.96 -29.18 -9.54
CA MET A 35 -3.24 -29.83 -8.45
C MET A 35 -1.76 -29.45 -8.44
N ASP A 36 -1.09 -29.48 -9.58
CA ASP A 36 0.30 -29.03 -9.72
C ASP A 36 0.46 -27.56 -9.30
N SER A 37 -0.53 -26.72 -9.63
CA SER A 37 -0.56 -25.33 -9.21
C SER A 37 -0.65 -25.18 -7.69
N THR A 38 -1.36 -26.06 -6.97
CA THR A 38 -1.39 -25.97 -5.49
C THR A 38 -0.01 -26.19 -4.86
N PHE A 39 0.73 -27.17 -5.35
CA PHE A 39 2.07 -27.47 -4.83
C PHE A 39 3.09 -26.41 -5.23
N SER A 40 3.10 -26.02 -6.51
CA SER A 40 4.03 -25.00 -7.01
C SER A 40 3.79 -23.63 -6.34
N SER A 41 2.53 -23.21 -6.21
CA SER A 41 2.18 -21.95 -5.53
C SER A 41 2.54 -21.98 -4.04
N SER A 42 2.36 -23.10 -3.35
CA SER A 42 2.77 -23.26 -1.95
C SER A 42 4.27 -23.13 -1.78
N LYS A 43 5.04 -23.78 -2.65
CA LYS A 43 6.51 -23.69 -2.68
C LYS A 43 6.96 -22.26 -2.95
N THR A 44 6.44 -21.63 -3.99
CA THR A 44 6.74 -20.25 -4.36
C THR A 44 6.43 -19.28 -3.22
N ALA A 45 5.27 -19.43 -2.55
CA ALA A 45 4.90 -18.60 -1.40
C ALA A 45 5.93 -18.69 -0.27
N PHE A 46 6.40 -19.89 0.04
CA PHE A 46 7.41 -20.11 1.07
C PHE A 46 8.77 -19.52 0.68
N GLU A 47 9.23 -19.78 -0.56
CA GLU A 47 10.51 -19.27 -1.07
C GLU A 47 10.56 -17.74 -1.09
N ILE A 48 9.47 -17.09 -1.54
CA ILE A 48 9.33 -15.63 -1.50
C ILE A 48 9.42 -15.14 -0.05
N SER A 49 8.67 -15.74 0.88
CA SER A 49 8.65 -15.33 2.28
C SER A 49 10.03 -15.48 2.94
N LEU A 50 10.75 -16.54 2.62
CA LEU A 50 12.11 -16.76 3.11
C LEU A 50 13.07 -15.68 2.61
N GLY A 51 13.01 -15.35 1.31
CA GLY A 51 13.82 -14.29 0.72
C GLY A 51 13.49 -12.89 1.23
N LEU A 52 12.21 -12.65 1.58
CA LEU A 52 11.80 -11.38 2.20
C LEU A 52 12.44 -11.14 3.58
N THR A 53 12.82 -12.19 4.29
CA THR A 53 13.29 -12.13 5.70
C THR A 53 14.46 -11.17 5.85
N GLY A 54 15.50 -11.29 5.02
CA GLY A 54 16.70 -10.45 5.12
C GLY A 54 16.41 -8.97 4.83
N VAL A 55 15.65 -8.70 3.77
CA VAL A 55 15.38 -7.32 3.35
C VAL A 55 14.36 -6.64 4.28
N LEU A 56 13.35 -7.36 4.79
CA LEU A 56 12.46 -6.83 5.83
C LEU A 56 13.22 -6.53 7.12
N SER A 57 14.13 -7.42 7.54
CA SER A 57 14.98 -7.19 8.71
C SER A 57 15.85 -5.95 8.54
N LEU A 58 16.46 -5.75 7.37
CA LEU A 58 17.24 -4.54 7.07
C LEU A 58 16.38 -3.29 7.23
N TRP A 59 15.25 -3.22 6.55
CA TRP A 59 14.43 -2.01 6.52
C TRP A 59 13.76 -1.72 7.86
N LEU A 60 13.17 -2.73 8.54
CA LEU A 60 12.57 -2.52 9.86
C LEU A 60 13.64 -2.20 10.91
N GLY A 61 14.86 -2.72 10.77
CA GLY A 61 16.01 -2.31 11.57
C GLY A 61 16.34 -0.81 11.39
N VAL A 62 16.49 -0.35 10.16
CA VAL A 62 16.75 1.06 9.84
C VAL A 62 15.60 1.95 10.34
N MET A 63 14.36 1.54 10.11
CA MET A 63 13.19 2.29 10.58
C MET A 63 13.13 2.41 12.09
N LYS A 64 13.49 1.37 12.83
CA LYS A 64 13.55 1.40 14.30
C LYS A 64 14.59 2.39 14.82
N VAL A 65 15.72 2.51 14.14
CA VAL A 65 16.73 3.55 14.43
C VAL A 65 16.13 4.95 14.22
N GLY A 66 15.44 5.19 13.11
CA GLY A 66 14.77 6.46 12.82
C GLY A 66 13.68 6.80 13.84
N GLU A 67 12.85 5.81 14.23
CA GLU A 67 11.81 5.93 15.25
C GLU A 67 12.43 6.41 16.59
N ARG A 68 13.43 5.67 17.09
CA ARG A 68 14.15 6.02 18.34
C ARG A 68 14.93 7.33 18.20
N GLY A 69 15.41 7.65 17.02
CA GLY A 69 16.04 8.91 16.65
C GLY A 69 15.08 10.11 16.66
N GLY A 70 13.77 9.88 16.81
CA GLY A 70 12.75 10.92 16.87
C GLY A 70 12.38 11.50 15.49
N VAL A 71 12.62 10.79 14.39
CA VAL A 71 12.28 11.23 13.04
C VAL A 71 10.77 11.39 12.89
N VAL A 72 9.99 10.50 13.51
CA VAL A 72 8.51 10.60 13.51
C VAL A 72 8.03 11.89 14.15
N ASP A 73 8.63 12.31 15.28
CA ASP A 73 8.31 13.56 15.96
C ASP A 73 8.63 14.80 15.10
N VAL A 74 9.76 14.74 14.39
CA VAL A 74 10.18 15.83 13.48
C VAL A 74 9.19 15.95 12.33
N LEU A 75 8.86 14.82 11.67
CA LEU A 75 7.92 14.80 10.55
C LEU A 75 6.52 15.26 11.00
N ALA A 76 6.04 14.81 12.16
CA ALA A 76 4.76 15.23 12.71
C ALA A 76 4.72 16.75 12.96
N ARG A 77 5.82 17.36 13.44
CA ARG A 77 5.93 18.81 13.62
C ARG A 77 5.91 19.57 12.28
N ILE A 78 6.59 19.07 11.27
CA ILE A 78 6.61 19.67 9.93
C ILE A 78 5.19 19.63 9.31
N LEU A 79 4.48 18.53 9.49
CA LEU A 79 3.13 18.35 8.94
C LEU A 79 2.04 19.11 9.72
N SER A 80 2.27 19.40 11.00
CA SER A 80 1.29 19.99 11.90
C SER A 80 0.60 21.26 11.36
N PRO A 81 1.29 22.26 10.76
CA PRO A 81 0.63 23.47 10.26
C PRO A 81 -0.39 23.20 9.15
N VAL A 82 -0.13 22.20 8.32
CA VAL A 82 -1.00 21.80 7.20
C VAL A 82 -2.19 21.00 7.72
N PHE A 83 -1.89 19.94 8.45
CA PHE A 83 -2.93 19.01 8.92
C PHE A 83 -3.87 19.66 9.96
N SER A 84 -3.40 20.61 10.76
CA SER A 84 -4.29 21.37 11.68
C SER A 84 -5.42 22.12 10.96
N LYS A 85 -5.25 22.43 9.67
CA LYS A 85 -6.30 23.08 8.87
C LYS A 85 -7.32 22.08 8.32
N LEU A 86 -6.98 20.81 8.23
CA LEU A 86 -7.88 19.73 7.81
C LEU A 86 -8.78 19.23 8.95
N PHE A 87 -8.50 19.62 10.19
CA PHE A 87 -9.26 19.21 11.39
C PHE A 87 -9.83 20.42 12.16
N PRO A 88 -10.65 21.28 11.54
CA PRO A 88 -11.13 22.53 12.18
C PRO A 88 -12.01 22.26 13.39
N ASP A 89 -12.69 21.13 13.47
CA ASP A 89 -13.61 20.77 14.58
C ASP A 89 -12.85 20.28 15.84
N ILE A 90 -11.53 20.11 15.75
CA ILE A 90 -10.71 19.74 16.91
C ILE A 90 -10.28 21.01 17.66
N PRO A 91 -10.52 21.10 18.98
CA PRO A 91 -10.09 22.24 19.79
C PRO A 91 -8.57 22.44 19.73
N LYS A 92 -8.13 23.69 19.64
CA LYS A 92 -6.70 24.02 19.61
C LYS A 92 -5.99 23.51 20.87
N GLY A 93 -4.86 22.84 20.68
CA GLY A 93 -4.08 22.29 21.79
C GLY A 93 -4.59 20.96 22.34
N HIS A 94 -5.66 20.38 21.78
CA HIS A 94 -6.15 19.08 22.23
C HIS A 94 -5.14 17.96 21.90
N PRO A 95 -4.89 17.01 22.82
CA PRO A 95 -3.90 15.93 22.63
C PRO A 95 -4.12 15.06 21.39
N VAL A 96 -5.36 14.93 20.91
CA VAL A 96 -5.69 14.17 19.70
C VAL A 96 -4.91 14.65 18.47
N THR A 97 -4.63 15.95 18.38
CA THR A 97 -3.86 16.52 17.27
C THR A 97 -2.47 15.87 17.15
N GLY A 98 -1.80 15.68 18.31
CA GLY A 98 -0.53 14.97 18.37
C GLY A 98 -0.64 13.50 17.91
N SER A 99 -1.66 12.78 18.40
CA SER A 99 -1.88 11.37 18.02
C SER A 99 -2.17 11.21 16.53
N ILE A 100 -2.97 12.11 15.93
CA ILE A 100 -3.24 12.13 14.48
C ILE A 100 -1.93 12.33 13.69
N PHE A 101 -1.14 13.35 14.07
CA PHE A 101 0.07 13.69 13.31
C PHE A 101 1.14 12.62 13.43
N MET A 102 1.28 12.01 14.61
CA MET A 102 2.20 10.90 14.81
C MET A 102 1.78 9.66 14.00
N ASN A 103 0.48 9.34 13.95
CA ASN A 103 -0.02 8.25 13.11
C ASN A 103 0.27 8.51 11.62
N ILE A 104 -0.06 9.70 11.11
CA ILE A 104 0.17 10.04 9.70
C ILE A 104 1.67 10.01 9.39
N ALA A 105 2.51 10.57 10.25
CA ALA A 105 3.96 10.56 10.08
C ALA A 105 4.53 9.12 10.07
N ALA A 106 4.03 8.25 10.94
CA ALA A 106 4.42 6.85 10.99
C ALA A 106 4.01 6.10 9.71
N ASN A 107 2.78 6.32 9.22
CA ASN A 107 2.30 5.76 7.95
C ASN A 107 3.12 6.24 6.75
N MET A 108 3.43 7.54 6.68
CA MET A 108 4.27 8.09 5.61
C MET A 108 5.66 7.45 5.56
N LEU A 109 6.18 7.05 6.69
CA LEU A 109 7.47 6.34 6.81
C LEU A 109 7.35 4.82 6.65
N GLY A 110 6.12 4.27 6.53
CA GLY A 110 5.89 2.82 6.44
C GLY A 110 6.12 2.08 7.76
N LEU A 111 5.92 2.75 8.90
CA LEU A 111 6.03 2.19 10.25
C LEU A 111 4.69 1.62 10.71
N ASP A 112 4.16 0.60 10.02
CA ASP A 112 2.83 0.02 10.25
C ASP A 112 2.61 -0.40 11.71
N ASN A 113 3.64 -0.98 12.36
CA ASN A 113 3.58 -1.41 13.75
C ASN A 113 3.39 -0.25 14.75
N ALA A 114 3.93 0.93 14.44
CA ALA A 114 3.78 2.14 15.26
C ALA A 114 2.52 2.93 14.87
N ALA A 115 2.15 2.93 13.60
CA ALA A 115 1.04 3.70 13.07
C ALA A 115 -0.30 3.23 13.64
N THR A 116 -0.58 1.92 13.66
CA THR A 116 -1.86 1.38 14.11
C THR A 116 -2.21 1.74 15.57
N PRO A 117 -1.36 1.53 16.58
CA PRO A 117 -1.65 1.95 17.96
C PRO A 117 -1.88 3.47 18.10
N LEU A 118 -1.11 4.29 17.37
CA LEU A 118 -1.29 5.74 17.37
C LEU A 118 -2.64 6.14 16.76
N GLY A 119 -3.05 5.44 15.70
CA GLY A 119 -4.36 5.65 15.07
C GLY A 119 -5.52 5.24 15.96
N LEU A 120 -5.45 4.12 16.65
CA LEU A 120 -6.45 3.69 17.64
C LEU A 120 -6.60 4.72 18.75
N LYS A 121 -5.47 5.21 19.30
CA LYS A 121 -5.47 6.29 20.29
C LYS A 121 -6.09 7.58 19.75
N ALA A 122 -5.80 7.95 18.51
CA ALA A 122 -6.42 9.12 17.89
C ALA A 122 -7.94 8.94 17.75
N MET A 123 -8.41 7.74 17.37
CA MET A 123 -9.83 7.42 17.27
C MET A 123 -10.55 7.48 18.63
N GLU A 124 -9.95 6.93 19.69
CA GLU A 124 -10.51 7.02 21.06
C GLU A 124 -10.65 8.49 21.51
N GLN A 125 -9.63 9.29 21.27
CA GLN A 125 -9.62 10.72 21.62
C GLN A 125 -10.64 11.52 20.80
N MET A 126 -10.81 11.21 19.50
CA MET A 126 -11.85 11.81 18.67
C MET A 126 -13.24 11.36 19.10
N GLN A 127 -13.40 10.11 19.54
CA GLN A 127 -14.67 9.60 20.05
C GLN A 127 -15.08 10.28 21.38
N ALA A 128 -14.12 10.64 22.21
CA ALA A 128 -14.41 11.42 23.41
C ALA A 128 -15.04 12.80 23.06
N LEU A 129 -14.58 13.43 22.00
CA LEU A 129 -15.10 14.71 21.48
C LEU A 129 -16.39 14.55 20.64
N ASN A 130 -16.72 13.35 20.21
CA ASN A 130 -17.83 13.11 19.29
C ASN A 130 -19.20 13.21 20.00
N PRO A 131 -20.09 14.13 19.59
CA PRO A 131 -21.41 14.28 20.23
C PRO A 131 -22.36 13.12 19.88
N LYS A 132 -22.17 12.45 18.73
CA LYS A 132 -22.98 11.30 18.29
C LYS A 132 -22.15 10.03 18.31
N LYS A 133 -22.27 9.25 19.37
CA LYS A 133 -21.38 8.11 19.64
C LYS A 133 -21.43 6.98 18.60
N ASP A 134 -22.53 6.83 17.85
CA ASP A 134 -22.72 5.81 16.82
C ASP A 134 -22.41 6.30 15.39
N THR A 135 -22.19 7.59 15.22
CA THR A 135 -22.01 8.26 13.90
C THR A 135 -20.64 8.89 13.79
N ALA A 136 -19.96 8.67 12.67
CA ALA A 136 -18.63 9.25 12.42
C ALA A 136 -18.68 10.79 12.43
N SER A 137 -17.76 11.43 13.14
CA SER A 137 -17.54 12.88 13.09
C SER A 137 -16.67 13.28 11.89
N ASN A 138 -16.71 14.55 11.49
CA ASN A 138 -15.87 15.06 10.40
C ASN A 138 -14.37 14.78 10.60
N PRO A 139 -13.77 15.01 11.80
CA PRO A 139 -12.39 14.65 12.03
C PRO A 139 -12.09 13.17 11.82
N MET A 140 -12.98 12.26 12.27
CA MET A 140 -12.79 10.83 12.06
C MET A 140 -12.80 10.48 10.57
N ILE A 141 -13.73 11.04 9.79
CA ILE A 141 -13.81 10.80 8.34
C ILE A 141 -12.53 11.29 7.64
N MET A 142 -12.09 12.53 7.91
CA MET A 142 -10.85 13.06 7.34
C MET A 142 -9.63 12.22 7.73
N PHE A 143 -9.56 11.78 8.99
CA PHE A 143 -8.49 10.91 9.49
C PHE A 143 -8.45 9.57 8.74
N LEU A 144 -9.60 8.93 8.51
CA LEU A 144 -9.66 7.70 7.74
C LEU A 144 -9.28 7.91 6.27
N VAL A 145 -9.71 9.00 5.66
CA VAL A 145 -9.33 9.34 4.28
C VAL A 145 -7.83 9.49 4.13
N LEU A 146 -7.17 10.19 5.06
CA LEU A 146 -5.71 10.35 5.05
C LEU A 146 -4.98 9.02 5.25
N ASN A 147 -5.49 8.14 6.12
CA ASN A 147 -4.92 6.80 6.31
C ASN A 147 -5.15 5.92 5.07
N THR A 148 -6.36 5.95 4.48
CA THR A 148 -6.71 5.12 3.31
C THR A 148 -5.97 5.56 2.06
N SER A 149 -5.86 6.88 1.82
CA SER A 149 -5.10 7.40 0.68
C SER A 149 -3.60 7.15 0.79
N GLY A 150 -3.10 6.96 2.00
CA GLY A 150 -1.82 6.35 2.32
C GLY A 150 -0.61 7.01 1.66
N LEU A 151 -0.43 8.35 1.83
CA LEU A 151 0.77 9.02 1.31
C LEU A 151 2.03 8.32 1.85
N THR A 152 2.68 7.55 1.00
CA THR A 152 3.83 6.73 1.36
C THR A 152 5.10 7.39 0.81
N LEU A 153 6.01 7.77 1.71
CA LEU A 153 7.32 8.30 1.32
C LEU A 153 8.30 7.17 0.97
N ILE A 154 8.13 6.00 1.57
CA ILE A 154 9.07 4.89 1.39
C ILE A 154 8.28 3.58 1.18
N PRO A 155 8.03 3.15 -0.08
CA PRO A 155 7.30 1.92 -0.39
C PRO A 155 8.16 0.66 -0.22
N VAL A 156 8.74 0.47 0.97
CA VAL A 156 9.71 -0.59 1.29
C VAL A 156 9.21 -1.96 0.88
N SER A 157 8.02 -2.34 1.32
CA SER A 157 7.50 -3.69 1.12
C SER A 157 7.43 -4.07 -0.35
N ILE A 158 7.02 -3.15 -1.23
CA ILE A 158 6.90 -3.42 -2.66
C ILE A 158 8.28 -3.58 -3.31
N MET A 159 9.24 -2.72 -2.96
CA MET A 159 10.61 -2.85 -3.45
C MET A 159 11.24 -4.18 -3.03
N VAL A 160 10.94 -4.66 -1.82
CA VAL A 160 11.40 -5.96 -1.31
C VAL A 160 10.84 -7.11 -2.13
N TYR A 161 9.53 -7.12 -2.44
CA TYR A 161 8.93 -8.13 -3.32
C TYR A 161 9.52 -8.10 -4.73
N ARG A 162 9.76 -6.91 -5.30
CA ARG A 162 10.40 -6.78 -6.60
C ARG A 162 11.82 -7.35 -6.60
N ALA A 163 12.63 -7.03 -5.58
CA ALA A 163 13.97 -7.58 -5.42
C ALA A 163 13.95 -9.10 -5.35
N GLN A 164 13.03 -9.68 -4.56
CA GLN A 164 12.89 -11.12 -4.40
C GLN A 164 12.44 -11.83 -5.67
N LEU A 165 11.63 -11.17 -6.51
CA LEU A 165 11.13 -11.70 -7.77
C LEU A 165 12.04 -11.36 -8.97
N GLY A 166 13.27 -10.94 -8.71
CA GLY A 166 14.32 -10.79 -9.71
C GLY A 166 14.21 -9.54 -10.59
N ALA A 167 13.57 -8.48 -10.10
CA ALA A 167 13.59 -7.20 -10.80
C ALA A 167 15.03 -6.69 -10.95
N ALA A 168 15.40 -6.23 -12.15
CA ALA A 168 16.73 -5.69 -12.43
C ALA A 168 17.01 -4.43 -11.60
N GLN A 169 15.99 -3.62 -11.36
CA GLN A 169 16.05 -2.40 -10.55
C GLN A 169 14.83 -2.32 -9.63
N PRO A 170 14.88 -2.91 -8.43
CA PRO A 170 13.73 -2.95 -7.52
C PRO A 170 13.20 -1.57 -7.10
N THR A 171 14.04 -0.55 -7.15
CA THR A 171 13.74 0.83 -6.72
C THR A 171 13.14 1.71 -7.79
N ASP A 172 13.03 1.27 -9.05
CA ASP A 172 12.47 2.05 -10.16
C ASP A 172 10.99 2.41 -9.97
N ILE A 173 10.31 1.63 -9.12
CA ILE A 173 8.90 1.83 -8.75
C ILE A 173 8.70 2.95 -7.71
N PHE A 174 9.76 3.48 -7.10
CA PHE A 174 9.70 4.44 -6.00
C PHE A 174 8.96 5.72 -6.40
N ILE A 175 9.40 6.38 -7.47
CA ILE A 175 8.78 7.64 -7.93
C ILE A 175 7.35 7.41 -8.43
N PRO A 176 7.05 6.40 -9.27
CA PRO A 176 5.68 6.09 -9.65
C PRO A 176 4.71 5.89 -8.47
N ILE A 177 5.12 5.18 -7.42
CA ILE A 177 4.29 4.98 -6.23
C ILE A 177 4.11 6.30 -5.46
N LEU A 178 5.19 7.09 -5.30
CA LEU A 178 5.10 8.39 -4.65
C LEU A 178 4.10 9.32 -5.36
N LEU A 179 4.13 9.35 -6.69
CA LEU A 179 3.17 10.12 -7.50
C LEU A 179 1.74 9.58 -7.32
N ALA A 180 1.55 8.26 -7.38
CA ALA A 180 0.24 7.64 -7.23
C ALA A 180 -0.38 7.94 -5.85
N THR A 181 0.41 7.81 -4.76
CA THR A 181 -0.05 8.12 -3.40
C THR A 181 -0.31 9.61 -3.21
N PHE A 182 0.48 10.47 -3.85
CA PHE A 182 0.24 11.91 -3.84
C PHE A 182 -1.12 12.26 -4.47
N PHE A 183 -1.42 11.76 -5.68
CA PHE A 183 -2.70 12.01 -6.32
C PHE A 183 -3.88 11.39 -5.56
N SER A 184 -3.71 10.20 -5.01
CA SER A 184 -4.71 9.55 -4.15
C SER A 184 -5.03 10.43 -2.92
N THR A 185 -4.00 10.91 -2.23
CA THR A 185 -4.17 11.77 -1.04
C THR A 185 -4.76 13.13 -1.42
N LEU A 186 -4.29 13.73 -2.52
CA LEU A 186 -4.82 14.99 -3.01
C LEU A 186 -6.32 14.89 -3.31
N ALA A 187 -6.72 13.86 -4.06
CA ALA A 187 -8.13 13.59 -4.38
C ALA A 187 -8.96 13.38 -3.12
N GLY A 188 -8.49 12.54 -2.19
CA GLY A 188 -9.15 12.27 -0.92
C GLY A 188 -9.34 13.53 -0.08
N VAL A 189 -8.29 14.34 0.07
CA VAL A 189 -8.34 15.62 0.82
C VAL A 189 -9.28 16.61 0.15
N VAL A 190 -9.19 16.79 -1.17
CA VAL A 190 -10.05 17.75 -1.89
C VAL A 190 -11.52 17.34 -1.77
N VAL A 191 -11.86 16.11 -2.11
CA VAL A 191 -13.25 15.62 -2.06
C VAL A 191 -13.81 15.72 -0.65
N THR A 192 -13.09 15.23 0.36
CA THR A 192 -13.55 15.29 1.76
C THR A 192 -13.70 16.73 2.24
N SER A 193 -12.76 17.61 1.89
CA SER A 193 -12.83 19.02 2.26
C SER A 193 -14.03 19.75 1.63
N LEU A 194 -14.41 19.40 0.40
CA LEU A 194 -15.63 19.92 -0.22
C LEU A 194 -16.88 19.51 0.55
N PHE A 195 -17.00 18.21 0.90
CA PHE A 195 -18.14 17.72 1.70
C PHE A 195 -18.18 18.31 3.10
N GLN A 196 -17.03 18.49 3.74
CA GLN A 196 -16.90 19.05 5.10
C GLN A 196 -16.84 20.58 5.12
N ARG A 197 -16.88 21.23 3.96
CA ARG A 197 -16.76 22.69 3.80
C ARG A 197 -15.49 23.28 4.42
N ILE A 198 -14.38 22.54 4.34
CA ILE A 198 -13.07 23.01 4.80
C ILE A 198 -12.50 23.97 3.76
N ASN A 199 -12.06 25.14 4.20
CA ASN A 199 -11.46 26.13 3.30
C ASN A 199 -10.02 25.73 2.93
N LEU A 200 -9.85 25.16 1.74
CA LEU A 200 -8.55 24.83 1.15
C LEU A 200 -7.82 26.06 0.56
N LEU A 201 -8.51 27.19 0.38
CA LEU A 201 -7.93 28.41 -0.19
C LEU A 201 -7.20 29.28 0.82
N ASN A 202 -7.02 28.80 2.06
CA ASN A 202 -6.21 29.54 3.02
C ASN A 202 -4.71 29.49 2.62
N ARG A 203 -3.97 30.52 3.03
CA ARG A 203 -2.55 30.73 2.64
C ARG A 203 -1.66 29.49 2.88
N ILE A 204 -1.85 28.80 3.99
CA ILE A 204 -1.03 27.61 4.34
C ILE A 204 -1.34 26.46 3.37
N MET A 205 -2.63 26.17 3.15
CA MET A 205 -3.05 25.09 2.24
C MET A 205 -2.67 25.40 0.79
N LEU A 206 -2.85 26.65 0.34
CA LEU A 206 -2.43 27.05 -1.02
C LEU A 206 -0.91 26.92 -1.21
N LEU A 207 -0.12 27.35 -0.26
CA LEU A 207 1.34 27.25 -0.36
C LEU A 207 1.81 25.79 -0.31
N THR A 208 1.20 24.95 0.51
CA THR A 208 1.62 23.54 0.65
C THR A 208 1.07 22.65 -0.44
N LEU A 209 -0.24 22.63 -0.67
CA LEU A 209 -0.84 21.83 -1.74
C LEU A 209 -0.45 22.37 -3.12
N GLY A 210 -0.50 23.70 -3.31
CA GLY A 210 -0.08 24.33 -4.56
C GLY A 210 1.42 24.11 -4.83
N GLY A 211 2.27 24.28 -3.81
CA GLY A 211 3.70 23.99 -3.90
C GLY A 211 3.98 22.51 -4.22
N ALA A 212 3.29 21.59 -3.56
CA ALA A 212 3.39 20.15 -3.85
C ALA A 212 2.92 19.82 -5.28
N CYS A 213 1.79 20.41 -5.73
CA CYS A 213 1.32 20.25 -7.11
C CYS A 213 2.33 20.82 -8.13
N LEU A 214 2.94 21.95 -7.85
CA LEU A 214 3.99 22.52 -8.71
C LEU A 214 5.22 21.60 -8.80
N VAL A 215 5.69 21.05 -7.68
CA VAL A 215 6.82 20.10 -7.66
C VAL A 215 6.46 18.85 -8.46
N VAL A 216 5.29 18.27 -8.25
CA VAL A 216 4.83 17.09 -8.99
C VAL A 216 4.68 17.39 -10.48
N SER A 217 4.10 18.54 -10.84
CA SER A 217 3.99 18.97 -12.24
C SER A 217 5.36 19.18 -12.88
N ALA A 218 6.31 19.74 -12.15
CA ALA A 218 7.69 19.88 -12.64
C ALA A 218 8.38 18.53 -12.85
N ILE A 219 8.16 17.55 -11.97
CA ILE A 219 8.69 16.18 -12.13
C ILE A 219 8.08 15.53 -13.36
N ILE A 220 6.76 15.60 -13.54
CA ILE A 220 6.06 15.03 -14.70
C ILE A 220 6.54 15.72 -16.00
N TRP A 221 6.65 17.04 -15.99
CA TRP A 221 7.15 17.79 -17.13
C TRP A 221 8.61 17.41 -17.48
N ALA A 222 9.49 17.34 -16.47
CA ALA A 222 10.87 16.94 -16.69
C ALA A 222 10.96 15.52 -17.30
N PHE A 223 10.17 14.58 -16.79
CA PHE A 223 10.12 13.22 -17.31
C PHE A 223 9.53 13.13 -18.72
N SER A 224 8.55 13.98 -19.04
CA SER A 224 7.96 14.01 -20.40
C SER A 224 8.93 14.50 -21.49
N GLN A 225 10.03 15.17 -21.10
CA GLN A 225 11.08 15.62 -22.02
C GLN A 225 12.19 14.57 -22.20
N MET A 226 12.17 13.45 -21.49
CA MET A 226 13.17 12.41 -21.52
C MET A 226 12.69 11.22 -22.36
N ASP A 227 13.60 10.56 -23.04
CA ASP A 227 13.35 9.24 -23.59
C ASP A 227 13.22 8.20 -22.46
N GLY A 228 12.60 7.05 -22.76
CA GLY A 228 12.28 6.04 -21.74
C GLY A 228 13.51 5.50 -21.00
N GLU A 229 14.66 5.37 -21.66
CA GLU A 229 15.90 4.89 -21.03
C GLU A 229 16.47 5.92 -20.05
N THR A 230 16.57 7.17 -20.47
CA THR A 230 17.04 8.28 -19.63
C THR A 230 16.10 8.49 -18.45
N MET A 231 14.79 8.47 -18.68
CA MET A 231 13.78 8.59 -17.61
C MET A 231 13.95 7.49 -16.55
N ASN A 232 14.11 6.23 -16.98
CA ASN A 232 14.30 5.10 -16.07
C ASN A 232 15.61 5.25 -15.27
N ARG A 233 16.71 5.61 -15.94
CA ARG A 233 18.02 5.84 -15.30
C ARG A 233 17.96 6.97 -14.27
N VAL A 234 17.39 8.11 -14.62
CA VAL A 234 17.27 9.27 -13.72
C VAL A 234 16.36 8.93 -12.54
N SER A 235 15.20 8.34 -12.80
CA SER A 235 14.24 7.93 -11.75
C SER A 235 14.89 6.98 -10.73
N THR A 236 15.56 5.95 -11.21
CA THR A 236 16.26 4.97 -10.36
C THR A 236 17.42 5.59 -9.58
N THR A 237 18.21 6.45 -10.23
CA THR A 237 19.32 7.13 -9.55
C THR A 237 18.81 8.05 -8.43
N VAL A 238 17.79 8.85 -8.71
CA VAL A 238 17.16 9.73 -7.71
C VAL A 238 16.57 8.91 -6.58
N ALA A 239 15.84 7.84 -6.89
CA ALA A 239 15.28 6.94 -5.87
C ALA A 239 16.38 6.36 -4.96
N ASN A 240 17.46 5.86 -5.52
CA ASN A 240 18.58 5.27 -4.76
C ASN A 240 19.29 6.31 -3.88
N ILE A 241 19.50 7.54 -4.39
CA ILE A 241 20.08 8.65 -3.60
C ILE A 241 19.13 8.99 -2.44
N LEU A 242 17.83 9.13 -2.69
CA LEU A 242 16.84 9.42 -1.65
C LEU A 242 16.81 8.34 -0.59
N LEU A 243 16.72 7.07 -0.98
CA LEU A 243 16.68 5.94 -0.05
C LEU A 243 17.95 5.86 0.80
N MET A 244 19.13 6.03 0.20
CA MET A 244 20.39 6.04 0.93
C MET A 244 20.47 7.25 1.88
N SER A 245 20.00 8.42 1.44
CA SER A 245 19.93 9.63 2.28
C SER A 245 19.00 9.44 3.48
N ILE A 246 17.90 8.71 3.31
CA ILE A 246 16.99 8.35 4.41
C ILE A 246 17.69 7.43 5.42
N ILE A 247 18.38 6.40 4.95
CA ILE A 247 19.13 5.48 5.80
C ILE A 247 20.16 6.26 6.62
N ILE A 248 20.99 7.07 5.97
CA ILE A 248 22.01 7.90 6.63
C ILE A 248 21.36 8.89 7.60
N GLY A 249 20.28 9.54 7.17
CA GLY A 249 19.53 10.50 8.01
C GLY A 249 18.98 9.86 9.28
N PHE A 250 18.47 8.62 9.20
CA PHE A 250 17.96 7.89 10.38
C PHE A 250 19.10 7.49 11.32
N ILE A 251 20.25 7.03 10.79
CA ILE A 251 21.44 6.73 11.57
C ILE A 251 21.93 8.00 12.30
N LEU A 252 22.06 9.12 11.58
CA LEU A 252 22.49 10.39 12.16
C LEU A 252 21.51 10.91 13.23
N ALA A 253 20.21 10.77 13.02
CA ALA A 253 19.19 11.11 14.01
C ALA A 253 19.34 10.28 15.29
N GLY A 254 19.58 8.97 15.15
CA GLY A 254 19.87 8.06 16.25
C GLY A 254 21.13 8.47 17.03
N VAL A 255 22.23 8.75 16.33
CA VAL A 255 23.49 9.22 16.93
C VAL A 255 23.28 10.52 17.68
N ARG A 256 22.59 11.49 17.08
CA ARG A 256 22.29 12.80 17.71
C ARG A 256 21.47 12.65 19.00
N LYS A 257 20.54 11.68 19.03
CA LYS A 257 19.73 11.36 20.21
C LYS A 257 20.45 10.44 21.22
N LYS A 258 21.70 10.09 20.95
CA LYS A 258 22.50 9.16 21.78
C LYS A 258 21.84 7.79 21.93
N VAL A 259 21.12 7.35 20.91
CA VAL A 259 20.57 6.00 20.83
C VAL A 259 21.72 5.03 20.53
N ASN A 260 21.72 3.85 21.15
CA ASN A 260 22.56 2.76 20.68
C ASN A 260 22.00 2.28 19.34
N VAL A 261 22.59 2.79 18.24
CA VAL A 261 22.09 2.59 16.87
C VAL A 261 22.08 1.11 16.48
N TYR A 262 23.15 0.38 16.86
CA TYR A 262 23.27 -1.04 16.56
C TYR A 262 22.18 -1.86 17.27
N ASP A 263 21.97 -1.65 18.57
CA ASP A 263 20.95 -2.39 19.32
C ASP A 263 19.53 -2.05 18.84
N ALA A 264 19.27 -0.78 18.52
CA ALA A 264 18.00 -0.35 17.94
C ALA A 264 17.76 -1.01 16.57
N PHE A 265 18.80 -1.10 15.72
CA PHE A 265 18.73 -1.80 14.45
C PHE A 265 18.41 -3.28 14.65
N VAL A 266 19.14 -3.98 15.55
CA VAL A 266 18.93 -5.41 15.82
C VAL A 266 17.52 -5.69 16.35
N GLU A 267 16.98 -4.80 17.19
CA GLU A 267 15.60 -4.90 17.69
C GLU A 267 14.60 -4.83 16.52
N GLY A 268 14.69 -3.81 15.67
CA GLY A 268 13.81 -3.69 14.48
C GLY A 268 14.03 -4.84 13.47
N ALA A 269 15.25 -5.35 13.33
CA ALA A 269 15.53 -6.50 12.48
C ALA A 269 14.84 -7.79 12.98
N LYS A 270 14.72 -7.98 14.29
CA LYS A 270 13.93 -9.07 14.87
C LYS A 270 12.44 -8.95 14.53
N ASP A 271 11.90 -7.73 14.57
CA ASP A 271 10.52 -7.46 14.14
C ASP A 271 10.33 -7.79 12.65
N GLY A 272 11.34 -7.50 11.82
CA GLY A 272 11.38 -7.85 10.41
C GLY A 272 11.31 -9.34 10.14
N PHE A 273 12.11 -10.11 10.88
CA PHE A 273 12.08 -11.57 10.84
C PHE A 273 10.72 -12.13 11.23
N GLN A 274 10.16 -11.66 12.36
CA GLN A 274 8.84 -12.10 12.81
C GLN A 274 7.74 -11.77 11.79
N THR A 275 7.84 -10.61 11.14
CA THR A 275 6.90 -10.19 10.10
C THR A 275 6.98 -11.12 8.90
N ALA A 276 8.18 -11.49 8.45
CA ALA A 276 8.37 -12.43 7.34
C ALA A 276 7.74 -13.79 7.65
N VAL A 277 7.98 -14.33 8.84
CA VAL A 277 7.38 -15.61 9.27
C VAL A 277 5.85 -15.52 9.34
N ARG A 278 5.32 -14.43 9.87
CA ARG A 278 3.87 -14.21 9.98
C ARG A 278 3.17 -14.11 8.61
N ILE A 279 3.87 -13.65 7.59
CA ILE A 279 3.32 -13.51 6.24
C ILE A 279 3.16 -14.87 5.54
N ILE A 280 3.96 -15.88 5.86
CA ILE A 280 3.96 -17.19 5.17
C ILE A 280 2.56 -17.78 5.00
N PRO A 281 1.75 -18.01 6.05
CA PRO A 281 0.44 -18.64 5.91
C PRO A 281 -0.51 -17.83 5.00
N TYR A 282 -0.45 -16.50 5.08
CA TYR A 282 -1.29 -15.64 4.24
C TYR A 282 -0.86 -15.68 2.77
N LEU A 283 0.45 -15.71 2.50
CA LEU A 283 0.95 -15.82 1.14
C LEU A 283 0.63 -17.19 0.55
N VAL A 284 0.81 -18.27 1.30
CA VAL A 284 0.42 -19.62 0.87
C VAL A 284 -1.08 -19.64 0.52
N ALA A 285 -1.94 -19.22 1.43
CA ALA A 285 -3.38 -19.24 1.21
C ALA A 285 -3.78 -18.49 -0.06
N ILE A 286 -3.28 -17.25 -0.22
CA ILE A 286 -3.70 -16.42 -1.35
C ILE A 286 -3.09 -16.88 -2.68
N LEU A 287 -1.81 -17.23 -2.73
CA LEU A 287 -1.16 -17.68 -3.96
C LEU A 287 -1.70 -19.05 -4.43
N VAL A 288 -2.02 -19.96 -3.51
CA VAL A 288 -2.68 -21.21 -3.88
C VAL A 288 -4.06 -20.95 -4.46
N GLY A 289 -4.87 -20.08 -3.81
CA GLY A 289 -6.19 -19.73 -4.35
C GLY A 289 -6.12 -19.09 -5.75
N ILE A 290 -5.21 -18.13 -5.95
CA ILE A 290 -4.99 -17.51 -7.26
C ILE A 290 -4.44 -18.50 -8.27
N GLY A 291 -3.49 -19.35 -7.88
CA GLY A 291 -2.89 -20.36 -8.75
C GLY A 291 -3.93 -21.37 -9.28
N VAL A 292 -4.78 -21.88 -8.40
CA VAL A 292 -5.89 -22.76 -8.78
C VAL A 292 -6.89 -22.06 -9.71
N PHE A 293 -7.24 -20.80 -9.39
CA PHE A 293 -8.14 -19.98 -10.20
C PHE A 293 -7.56 -19.70 -11.60
N ARG A 294 -6.25 -19.44 -11.69
CA ARG A 294 -5.54 -19.28 -12.96
C ARG A 294 -5.43 -20.59 -13.74
N ALA A 295 -5.03 -21.68 -13.08
CA ALA A 295 -4.86 -22.99 -13.72
C ALA A 295 -6.17 -23.56 -14.32
N SER A 296 -7.32 -23.21 -13.73
CA SER A 296 -8.63 -23.55 -14.30
C SER A 296 -8.97 -22.75 -15.58
N GLY A 297 -8.27 -21.61 -15.83
CA GLY A 297 -8.57 -20.64 -16.88
C GLY A 297 -9.58 -19.56 -16.45
N ALA A 298 -10.05 -19.58 -15.21
CA ALA A 298 -11.01 -18.61 -14.71
C ALA A 298 -10.46 -17.19 -14.69
N MET A 299 -9.17 -17.02 -14.37
CA MET A 299 -8.50 -15.71 -14.36
C MET A 299 -8.44 -15.12 -15.77
N ASP A 300 -8.10 -15.94 -16.76
CA ASP A 300 -8.01 -15.50 -18.17
C ASP A 300 -9.38 -15.07 -18.68
N MET A 301 -10.43 -15.87 -18.40
CA MET A 301 -11.82 -15.50 -18.75
C MET A 301 -12.24 -14.17 -18.10
N LEU A 302 -11.86 -13.91 -16.84
CA LEU A 302 -12.14 -12.66 -16.16
C LEU A 302 -11.41 -11.48 -16.82
N ILE A 303 -10.12 -11.64 -17.08
CA ILE A 303 -9.27 -10.61 -17.71
C ILE A 303 -9.74 -10.33 -19.14
N ASP A 304 -10.04 -11.36 -19.92
CA ASP A 304 -10.52 -11.22 -21.30
C ASP A 304 -11.89 -10.53 -21.37
N GLY A 305 -12.79 -10.82 -20.43
CA GLY A 305 -14.06 -10.11 -20.31
C GLY A 305 -13.88 -8.62 -20.00
N MET A 306 -12.97 -8.28 -19.09
CA MET A 306 -12.62 -6.89 -18.78
C MET A 306 -11.94 -6.23 -19.99
N ARG A 307 -11.00 -6.92 -20.65
CA ARG A 307 -10.29 -6.43 -21.83
C ARG A 307 -11.26 -6.12 -22.96
N TRP A 308 -12.16 -7.04 -23.27
CA TRP A 308 -13.20 -6.82 -24.27
C TRP A 308 -14.04 -5.57 -23.98
N THR A 309 -14.43 -5.39 -22.72
CA THR A 309 -15.20 -4.20 -22.31
C THR A 309 -14.42 -2.90 -22.53
N VAL A 310 -13.13 -2.89 -22.20
CA VAL A 310 -12.25 -1.72 -22.37
C VAL A 310 -12.01 -1.42 -23.85
N GLU A 311 -11.76 -2.44 -24.66
CA GLU A 311 -11.53 -2.31 -26.11
C GLU A 311 -12.71 -1.69 -26.86
N GLN A 312 -13.96 -1.92 -26.38
CA GLN A 312 -15.14 -1.25 -26.94
C GLN A 312 -15.10 0.28 -26.78
N THR A 313 -14.31 0.80 -25.85
CA THR A 313 -14.12 2.25 -25.64
C THR A 313 -13.01 2.86 -26.51
N GLY A 314 -12.27 2.03 -27.28
CA GLY A 314 -11.12 2.48 -28.10
C GLY A 314 -9.86 2.79 -27.29
N VAL A 315 -9.84 2.47 -25.98
CA VAL A 315 -8.69 2.67 -25.09
C VAL A 315 -7.75 1.47 -25.15
N ASN A 316 -6.44 1.71 -25.09
CA ASN A 316 -5.44 0.64 -25.00
C ASN A 316 -5.69 -0.22 -23.75
N ALA A 317 -5.82 -1.52 -23.91
CA ALA A 317 -6.20 -2.46 -22.86
C ALA A 317 -5.01 -3.16 -22.16
N GLN A 318 -3.76 -2.80 -22.45
CA GLN A 318 -2.57 -3.42 -21.83
C GLN A 318 -2.55 -3.38 -20.28
N TRP A 319 -3.20 -2.39 -19.69
CA TRP A 319 -3.27 -2.22 -18.24
C TRP A 319 -4.28 -3.16 -17.55
N VAL A 320 -5.16 -3.79 -18.32
CA VAL A 320 -6.24 -4.65 -17.81
C VAL A 320 -5.68 -5.84 -17.04
N ASP A 321 -4.57 -6.42 -17.48
CA ASP A 321 -3.92 -7.55 -16.80
C ASP A 321 -3.45 -7.22 -15.37
N ALA A 322 -3.26 -5.95 -15.05
CA ALA A 322 -2.92 -5.49 -13.70
C ALA A 322 -4.17 -5.18 -12.83
N LEU A 323 -5.37 -5.08 -13.42
CA LEU A 323 -6.62 -4.75 -12.72
C LEU A 323 -6.94 -5.65 -11.53
N PRO A 324 -6.70 -6.98 -11.56
CA PRO A 324 -6.96 -7.82 -10.40
C PRO A 324 -6.32 -7.29 -9.11
N THR A 325 -5.10 -6.74 -9.19
CA THR A 325 -4.44 -6.08 -8.03
C THR A 325 -5.20 -4.83 -7.57
N ALA A 326 -5.63 -3.98 -8.52
CA ALA A 326 -6.36 -2.74 -8.21
C ALA A 326 -7.71 -3.02 -7.56
N LEU A 327 -8.47 -3.99 -8.09
CA LEU A 327 -9.78 -4.38 -7.55
C LEU A 327 -9.69 -5.03 -6.17
N MET A 328 -8.61 -5.79 -5.92
CA MET A 328 -8.39 -6.44 -4.64
C MET A 328 -7.92 -5.45 -3.56
N LYS A 329 -7.23 -4.38 -3.92
CA LYS A 329 -6.59 -3.46 -2.96
C LYS A 329 -7.54 -2.84 -1.93
N PRO A 330 -8.72 -2.30 -2.28
CA PRO A 330 -9.68 -1.80 -1.31
C PRO A 330 -10.22 -2.87 -0.37
N LEU A 331 -10.31 -4.11 -0.84
CA LEU A 331 -10.92 -5.24 -0.16
C LEU A 331 -9.96 -5.94 0.81
N SER A 332 -8.71 -6.15 0.38
CA SER A 332 -7.71 -6.90 1.14
C SER A 332 -6.28 -6.54 0.72
N GLY A 333 -5.49 -6.02 1.66
CA GLY A 333 -4.07 -5.72 1.43
C GLY A 333 -3.22 -6.97 1.16
N SER A 334 -3.48 -8.08 1.85
CA SER A 334 -2.81 -9.36 1.60
C SER A 334 -3.26 -9.99 0.27
N GLY A 335 -4.55 -9.89 -0.06
CA GLY A 335 -5.09 -10.36 -1.34
C GLY A 335 -4.48 -9.59 -2.52
N ALA A 336 -4.45 -8.26 -2.46
CA ALA A 336 -3.83 -7.43 -3.50
C ALA A 336 -2.32 -7.69 -3.63
N ARG A 337 -1.64 -7.96 -2.51
CA ARG A 337 -0.22 -8.36 -2.53
C ARG A 337 -0.03 -9.69 -3.25
N GLY A 338 -0.91 -10.67 -3.03
CA GLY A 338 -0.90 -11.93 -3.77
C GLY A 338 -1.11 -11.73 -5.26
N MET A 339 -2.08 -10.88 -5.67
CA MET A 339 -2.30 -10.53 -7.08
C MET A 339 -1.10 -9.81 -7.71
N MET A 340 -0.43 -8.92 -6.97
CA MET A 340 0.80 -8.27 -7.41
C MET A 340 1.93 -9.29 -7.63
N VAL A 341 2.10 -10.23 -6.69
CA VAL A 341 3.10 -11.31 -6.80
C VAL A 341 2.78 -12.21 -8.00
N ASP A 342 1.53 -12.61 -8.17
CA ASP A 342 1.09 -13.40 -9.32
C ASP A 342 1.36 -12.67 -10.65
N ALA A 343 1.03 -11.37 -10.74
CA ALA A 343 1.31 -10.57 -11.92
C ALA A 343 2.81 -10.50 -12.23
N MET A 344 3.67 -10.27 -11.23
CA MET A 344 5.12 -10.25 -11.41
C MET A 344 5.68 -11.61 -11.79
N THR A 345 5.14 -12.69 -11.27
CA THR A 345 5.58 -14.06 -11.57
C THR A 345 5.16 -14.48 -12.98
N THR A 346 3.94 -14.11 -13.38
CA THR A 346 3.36 -14.50 -14.68
C THR A 346 3.91 -13.67 -15.84
N TYR A 347 3.96 -12.36 -15.68
CA TYR A 347 4.32 -11.41 -16.74
C TYR A 347 5.78 -10.90 -16.63
N GLY A 348 6.43 -11.17 -15.50
CA GLY A 348 7.77 -10.66 -15.18
C GLY A 348 7.73 -9.39 -14.33
N ALA A 349 8.68 -9.28 -13.37
CA ALA A 349 8.74 -8.16 -12.42
C ALA A 349 9.00 -6.81 -13.10
N ASP A 350 9.74 -6.79 -14.21
CA ASP A 350 10.08 -5.57 -14.97
C ASP A 350 9.14 -5.30 -16.14
N SER A 351 8.14 -6.18 -16.38
CA SER A 351 7.10 -5.94 -17.38
C SER A 351 6.22 -4.74 -17.01
N PHE A 352 5.53 -4.18 -18.00
CA PHE A 352 4.53 -3.12 -17.77
C PHE A 352 3.47 -3.57 -16.76
N VAL A 353 2.94 -4.77 -16.91
CA VAL A 353 1.91 -5.34 -16.01
C VAL A 353 2.45 -5.53 -14.60
N GLY A 354 3.65 -6.10 -14.45
CA GLY A 354 4.30 -6.29 -13.15
C GLY A 354 4.54 -4.96 -12.42
N ARG A 355 5.09 -3.95 -13.12
CA ARG A 355 5.29 -2.61 -12.56
C ARG A 355 3.97 -1.92 -12.22
N LEU A 356 2.97 -2.00 -13.09
CA LEU A 356 1.66 -1.39 -12.86
C LEU A 356 0.94 -2.02 -11.67
N SER A 357 1.01 -3.35 -11.50
CA SER A 357 0.50 -4.05 -10.33
C SER A 357 1.18 -3.59 -9.04
N CYS A 358 2.48 -3.32 -9.07
CA CYS A 358 3.21 -2.72 -7.95
C CYS A 358 2.71 -1.30 -7.62
N ILE A 359 2.43 -0.48 -8.64
CA ILE A 359 1.89 0.87 -8.46
C ILE A 359 0.48 0.79 -7.84
N PHE A 360 -0.39 -0.09 -8.34
CA PHE A 360 -1.72 -0.30 -7.75
C PHE A 360 -1.65 -0.76 -6.29
N GLN A 361 -0.75 -1.70 -5.98
CA GLN A 361 -0.54 -2.14 -4.60
C GLN A 361 -0.05 -1.01 -3.69
N GLY A 362 0.78 -0.11 -4.19
CA GLY A 362 1.36 1.00 -3.44
C GLY A 362 0.54 2.28 -3.41
N SER A 363 -0.48 2.43 -4.28
CA SER A 363 -1.18 3.69 -4.50
C SER A 363 -2.10 4.14 -3.35
N THR A 364 -2.61 3.19 -2.57
CA THR A 364 -3.54 3.42 -1.44
C THR A 364 -3.28 2.39 -0.35
N ASP A 365 -3.91 2.58 0.81
CA ASP A 365 -4.04 1.49 1.80
C ASP A 365 -5.39 0.75 1.63
N THR A 366 -5.61 -0.30 2.40
CA THR A 366 -6.79 -1.17 2.30
C THR A 366 -8.00 -0.53 2.96
N THR A 367 -8.90 0.03 2.15
CA THR A 367 -10.02 0.86 2.61
C THR A 367 -10.90 0.14 3.64
N PHE A 368 -11.38 -1.07 3.33
CA PHE A 368 -12.30 -1.79 4.24
C PHE A 368 -11.62 -2.25 5.53
N TYR A 369 -10.33 -2.54 5.50
CA TYR A 369 -9.56 -2.85 6.70
C TYR A 369 -9.46 -1.63 7.62
N ILE A 370 -9.08 -0.47 7.08
CA ILE A 370 -8.98 0.78 7.83
C ILE A 370 -10.31 1.17 8.45
N LEU A 371 -11.41 1.08 7.68
CA LEU A 371 -12.77 1.32 8.19
C LEU A 371 -13.10 0.37 9.34
N ALA A 372 -12.87 -0.93 9.17
CA ALA A 372 -13.19 -1.92 10.19
C ALA A 372 -12.37 -1.75 11.48
N VAL A 373 -11.08 -1.48 11.36
CA VAL A 373 -10.18 -1.31 12.52
C VAL A 373 -10.50 -0.03 13.28
N TYR A 374 -10.54 1.10 12.59
CA TYR A 374 -10.67 2.39 13.28
C TYR A 374 -12.11 2.71 13.72
N PHE A 375 -13.11 2.49 12.89
CA PHE A 375 -14.50 2.67 13.31
C PHE A 375 -14.95 1.59 14.28
N GLY A 376 -14.51 0.34 14.05
CA GLY A 376 -14.82 -0.78 14.94
C GLY A 376 -14.28 -0.59 16.35
N SER A 377 -13.07 -0.02 16.51
CA SER A 377 -12.44 0.21 17.81
C SER A 377 -13.23 1.16 18.73
N VAL A 378 -14.04 2.05 18.16
CA VAL A 378 -14.81 3.07 18.88
C VAL A 378 -16.32 2.95 18.70
N GLY A 379 -16.80 1.85 18.11
CA GLY A 379 -18.22 1.55 17.98
C GLY A 379 -18.99 2.45 17.01
N ILE A 380 -18.33 3.01 16.00
CA ILE A 380 -19.00 3.78 14.93
C ILE A 380 -19.70 2.81 13.99
N ALA A 381 -21.01 2.92 13.88
CA ALA A 381 -21.87 2.08 13.02
C ALA A 381 -22.42 2.84 11.81
N LYS A 382 -22.45 4.19 11.85
CA LYS A 382 -23.03 5.05 10.81
C LYS A 382 -22.00 6.06 10.32
N THR A 383 -22.00 6.31 9.01
CA THR A 383 -21.32 7.44 8.37
C THR A 383 -22.36 8.40 7.78
N ARG A 384 -21.96 9.64 7.53
CA ARG A 384 -22.84 10.63 6.91
C ARG A 384 -22.96 10.40 5.42
#